data_c9d20893a289420e046fe352374afdb1
#
_entry.id   c9d20893a289420e046fe352374afdb1
#
_cell.length_a   1.000
_cell.length_b   1.000
_cell.length_c   1.000
_cell.angle_alpha   90.00
_cell.angle_beta   90.00
_cell.angle_gamma   90.00
#
_symmetry.space_group_name_H-M   'P 1'
#
loop_
_entity.id
_entity.type
_entity.pdbx_description
1 polymer ?
#
loop_
_entity_poly.entity_id
_entity_poly.type
_entity_poly.pdbx_seq_one_letter_code
_entity_poly.pdbx_strand_id
1 'polypeptide(L)'
;SGRCYASICCVYESVNDKEKSFSGNDNQAIGLDFSPSKAYIDSYNQSALNYAPFKQEAKKHLAHLQRNLSRTKKGSKNREKARLRLAKFEEHIANKRRDWMEKETLRLVRSYEVIGVETLNLKGMMRFSHNAKNYNDVSWSKFVSLLEWKSAFHNCSVVKSDKWFASSQLCSHCGFKNKAVKNLSVRK
;
A
#
# COMPACT_ATOMS: atom_id res chain seq x y z
N SER A 1 20.91 3.99 -18.93
CA SER A 1 19.70 4.82 -18.79
C SER A 1 20.15 6.27 -18.67
N GLY A 2 19.93 7.10 -19.70
CA GLY A 2 20.32 8.50 -19.73
C GLY A 2 19.32 9.41 -19.00
N ARG A 3 18.92 9.09 -17.77
CA ARG A 3 18.05 9.95 -16.97
C ARG A 3 18.88 10.82 -16.07
N CYS A 4 18.63 12.13 -16.12
CA CYS A 4 19.15 13.11 -15.18
C CYS A 4 18.12 13.32 -14.06
N TYR A 5 18.59 13.47 -12.84
CA TYR A 5 17.77 13.76 -11.67
C TYR A 5 18.25 15.08 -11.07
N ALA A 6 17.32 15.92 -10.67
CA ALA A 6 17.60 17.12 -9.88
C ALA A 6 16.99 16.93 -8.49
N SER A 7 17.72 17.31 -7.45
CA SER A 7 17.21 17.41 -6.09
C SER A 7 17.11 18.88 -5.73
N ILE A 8 15.93 19.30 -5.28
CA ILE A 8 15.67 20.69 -4.88
C ILE A 8 15.35 20.66 -3.40
N CYS A 9 16.13 21.42 -2.61
CA CYS A 9 15.85 21.63 -1.21
C CYS A 9 15.00 22.88 -1.07
N CYS A 10 13.84 22.74 -0.43
CA CYS A 10 12.93 23.86 -0.15
C CYS A 10 12.77 24.02 1.35
N VAL A 11 12.81 25.27 1.83
CA VAL A 11 12.38 25.63 3.16
C VAL A 11 10.92 26.07 3.06
N TYR A 12 10.07 25.53 3.91
CA TYR A 12 8.68 25.95 4.01
C TYR A 12 8.29 26.08 5.47
N GLU A 13 7.36 26.97 5.76
CA GLU A 13 6.77 27.09 7.08
C GLU A 13 5.77 25.95 7.29
N SER A 14 6.00 25.14 8.33
CA SER A 14 5.05 24.07 8.66
C SER A 14 3.81 24.69 9.31
N VAL A 15 2.65 24.39 8.78
CA VAL A 15 1.35 24.84 9.32
C VAL A 15 0.99 24.10 10.63
N ASN A 16 1.89 23.24 11.13
CA ASN A 16 1.59 22.22 12.15
C ASN A 16 1.86 22.65 13.61
N ASP A 17 2.16 23.93 13.89
CA ASP A 17 2.35 24.40 15.27
C ASP A 17 1.03 24.67 16.03
N LYS A 18 -0.12 24.36 15.42
CA LYS A 18 -1.38 24.32 16.18
C LYS A 18 -1.47 22.99 16.89
N GLU A 19 -1.53 23.02 18.22
CA GLU A 19 -1.89 21.88 19.06
C GLU A 19 -3.05 21.13 18.39
N LYS A 20 -2.81 19.85 18.06
CA LYS A 20 -3.82 18.98 17.43
C LYS A 20 -4.91 18.71 18.45
N SER A 21 -5.86 19.61 18.60
CA SER A 21 -7.07 19.35 19.37
C SER A 21 -7.92 18.36 18.56
N PHE A 22 -7.96 17.12 19.00
CA PHE A 22 -8.82 16.10 18.47
C PHE A 22 -10.28 16.46 18.78
N SER A 23 -11.07 16.81 17.79
CA SER A 23 -12.46 17.26 18.00
C SER A 23 -13.46 16.12 18.24
N GLY A 24 -13.00 14.87 18.18
CA GLY A 24 -13.80 13.70 18.56
C GLY A 24 -15.00 13.34 17.67
N ASN A 25 -15.15 13.98 16.51
CA ASN A 25 -16.21 13.64 15.56
C ASN A 25 -15.86 12.35 14.80
N ASP A 26 -16.75 11.36 14.78
CA ASP A 26 -16.59 10.05 14.13
C ASP A 26 -16.23 10.15 12.63
N ASN A 27 -16.61 11.22 11.95
CA ASN A 27 -16.30 11.46 10.54
C ASN A 27 -14.88 11.90 10.26
N GLN A 28 -14.04 12.12 11.29
CA GLN A 28 -12.66 12.59 11.15
C GLN A 28 -11.63 11.47 11.25
N ALA A 29 -12.05 10.27 11.62
CA ALA A 29 -11.18 9.11 11.76
C ALA A 29 -11.55 8.01 10.74
N ILE A 30 -10.53 7.33 10.20
CA ILE A 30 -10.71 6.17 9.33
C ILE A 30 -9.75 5.05 9.71
N GLY A 31 -10.23 3.82 9.75
CA GLY A 31 -9.42 2.61 9.88
C GLY A 31 -9.18 1.97 8.52
N LEU A 32 -7.95 1.50 8.26
CA LEU A 32 -7.58 0.83 7.03
C LEU A 32 -7.10 -0.59 7.35
N ASP A 33 -7.86 -1.59 6.92
CA ASP A 33 -7.50 -3.00 6.97
C ASP A 33 -6.86 -3.44 5.65
N PHE A 34 -5.70 -4.08 5.72
CA PHE A 34 -4.96 -4.50 4.54
C PHE A 34 -5.70 -5.57 3.73
N SER A 35 -5.81 -5.38 2.43
CA SER A 35 -6.39 -6.34 1.49
C SER A 35 -5.44 -6.64 0.32
N PRO A 36 -5.06 -7.92 0.08
CA PRO A 36 -4.18 -8.28 -1.03
C PRO A 36 -4.75 -7.98 -2.42
N SER A 37 -6.08 -7.94 -2.55
CA SER A 37 -6.78 -7.73 -3.83
C SER A 37 -7.28 -6.30 -4.03
N LYS A 38 -7.52 -5.56 -2.93
CA LYS A 38 -8.15 -4.24 -2.94
C LYS A 38 -7.26 -3.14 -2.36
N ALA A 39 -6.02 -3.45 -2.04
CA ALA A 39 -5.04 -2.69 -1.27
C ALA A 39 -5.44 -2.52 0.20
N TYR A 40 -6.62 -2.01 0.49
CA TYR A 40 -7.23 -1.97 1.81
C TYR A 40 -8.76 -1.98 1.71
N ILE A 41 -9.40 -2.25 2.83
CA ILE A 41 -10.81 -2.01 3.10
C ILE A 41 -10.87 -1.04 4.28
N ASP A 42 -11.66 -0.01 4.17
CA ASP A 42 -11.78 0.99 5.22
C ASP A 42 -12.89 0.64 6.24
N SER A 43 -12.99 1.43 7.32
CA SER A 43 -13.99 1.25 8.36
C SER A 43 -15.44 1.43 7.89
N TYR A 44 -15.66 1.98 6.69
CA TYR A 44 -16.97 2.07 6.02
C TYR A 44 -17.21 0.95 5.01
N ASN A 45 -16.37 -0.10 5.04
CA ASN A 45 -16.42 -1.25 4.14
C ASN A 45 -16.21 -0.89 2.65
N GLN A 46 -15.49 0.20 2.38
CA GLN A 46 -15.12 0.62 1.03
C GLN A 46 -13.69 0.16 0.71
N SER A 47 -13.44 -0.15 -0.54
CA SER A 47 -12.10 -0.48 -1.02
C SER A 47 -11.34 0.77 -1.46
N ALA A 48 -10.00 0.65 -1.51
CA ALA A 48 -9.13 1.71 -2.01
C ALA A 48 -9.58 2.23 -3.38
N LEU A 49 -9.64 3.55 -3.50
CA LEU A 49 -10.12 4.22 -4.71
C LEU A 49 -9.14 3.97 -5.89
N ASN A 50 -9.68 3.62 -7.05
CA ASN A 50 -8.92 3.42 -8.29
C ASN A 50 -7.71 2.47 -8.14
N TYR A 51 -7.74 1.56 -7.17
CA TYR A 51 -6.71 0.52 -7.08
C TYR A 51 -6.89 -0.52 -8.17
N ALA A 52 -5.80 -0.84 -8.86
CA ALA A 52 -5.72 -1.95 -9.78
C ALA A 52 -4.55 -2.87 -9.39
N PRO A 53 -4.68 -4.19 -9.50
CA PRO A 53 -3.58 -5.12 -9.26
C PRO A 53 -2.56 -5.02 -10.42
N PHE A 54 -1.65 -4.05 -10.34
CA PHE A 54 -0.78 -3.56 -11.42
C PHE A 54 0.00 -4.65 -12.14
N LYS A 55 0.59 -5.60 -11.40
CA LYS A 55 1.30 -6.75 -12.01
C LYS A 55 0.37 -7.78 -12.59
N GLN A 56 -0.80 -7.97 -11.98
CA GLN A 56 -1.79 -8.94 -12.46
C GLN A 56 -2.35 -8.52 -13.82
N GLU A 57 -2.70 -7.24 -13.99
CA GLU A 57 -3.13 -6.69 -15.26
C GLU A 57 -2.04 -6.80 -16.33
N ALA A 58 -0.80 -6.54 -15.95
CA ALA A 58 0.35 -6.58 -16.85
C ALA A 58 0.88 -8.01 -17.11
N LYS A 59 0.35 -9.05 -16.45
CA LYS A 59 0.92 -10.40 -16.39
C LYS A 59 1.19 -11.01 -17.76
N LYS A 60 0.24 -10.91 -18.70
CA LYS A 60 0.38 -11.49 -20.05
C LYS A 60 1.53 -10.84 -20.81
N HIS A 61 1.60 -9.51 -20.80
CA HIS A 61 2.64 -8.76 -21.50
C HIS A 61 4.01 -8.96 -20.86
N LEU A 62 4.09 -8.94 -19.52
CA LEU A 62 5.31 -9.22 -18.78
C LEU A 62 5.87 -10.61 -19.12
N ALA A 63 5.02 -11.64 -19.10
CA ALA A 63 5.42 -13.00 -19.48
C ALA A 63 5.90 -13.10 -20.94
N HIS A 64 5.30 -12.34 -21.86
CA HIS A 64 5.75 -12.26 -23.26
C HIS A 64 7.16 -11.66 -23.34
N LEU A 65 7.41 -10.53 -22.67
CA LEU A 65 8.74 -9.89 -22.66
C LEU A 65 9.81 -10.78 -22.00
N GLN A 66 9.47 -11.46 -20.92
CA GLN A 66 10.38 -12.43 -20.26
C GLN A 66 10.73 -13.61 -21.15
N ARG A 67 9.75 -14.19 -21.86
CA ARG A 67 10.00 -15.26 -22.85
C ARG A 67 10.88 -14.77 -23.98
N ASN A 68 10.66 -13.57 -24.51
CA ASN A 68 11.49 -12.99 -25.55
C ASN A 68 12.94 -12.83 -25.08
N LEU A 69 13.15 -12.32 -23.85
CA LEU A 69 14.48 -12.21 -23.26
C LEU A 69 15.17 -13.58 -23.10
N SER A 70 14.44 -14.60 -22.62
CA SER A 70 15.00 -15.93 -22.39
C SER A 70 15.45 -16.63 -23.68
N ARG A 71 14.78 -16.38 -24.80
CA ARG A 71 15.09 -16.95 -26.11
C ARG A 71 16.30 -16.32 -26.81
N THR A 72 16.76 -15.16 -26.34
CA THR A 72 17.89 -14.46 -26.98
C THR A 72 19.24 -14.96 -26.44
N LYS A 73 20.24 -15.06 -27.35
CA LYS A 73 21.61 -15.52 -27.03
C LYS A 73 22.27 -14.54 -26.02
N LYS A 74 22.85 -15.08 -24.95
CA LYS A 74 23.61 -14.30 -23.96
C LYS A 74 24.75 -13.54 -24.65
N GLY A 75 24.96 -12.27 -24.29
CA GLY A 75 25.98 -11.40 -24.86
C GLY A 75 25.60 -10.74 -26.21
N SER A 76 24.46 -11.10 -26.83
CA SER A 76 24.06 -10.48 -28.12
C SER A 76 23.42 -9.11 -27.94
N LYS A 77 23.54 -8.24 -28.96
CA LYS A 77 22.86 -6.93 -29.03
C LYS A 77 21.32 -7.08 -28.94
N ASN A 78 20.79 -8.18 -29.48
CA ASN A 78 19.35 -8.46 -29.40
C ASN A 78 18.88 -8.76 -27.96
N ARG A 79 19.71 -9.47 -27.18
CA ARG A 79 19.43 -9.68 -25.75
C ARG A 79 19.43 -8.37 -24.98
N GLU A 80 20.36 -7.49 -25.25
CA GLU A 80 20.41 -6.17 -24.60
C GLU A 80 19.15 -5.35 -24.92
N LYS A 81 18.71 -5.34 -26.18
CA LYS A 81 17.44 -4.69 -26.58
C LYS A 81 16.23 -5.31 -25.86
N ALA A 82 16.18 -6.65 -25.75
CA ALA A 82 15.08 -7.34 -25.05
C ALA A 82 15.10 -7.03 -23.55
N ARG A 83 16.30 -6.99 -22.91
CA ARG A 83 16.47 -6.62 -21.51
C ARG A 83 15.97 -5.20 -21.23
N LEU A 84 16.35 -4.25 -22.11
CA LEU A 84 15.89 -2.86 -21.98
C LEU A 84 14.38 -2.72 -22.12
N ARG A 85 13.74 -3.45 -23.04
CA ARG A 85 12.28 -3.44 -23.20
C ARG A 85 11.60 -3.97 -21.94
N LEU A 86 12.08 -5.09 -21.39
CA LEU A 86 11.55 -5.65 -20.13
C LEU A 86 11.72 -4.66 -18.98
N ALA A 87 12.92 -4.09 -18.78
CA ALA A 87 13.20 -3.13 -17.73
C ALA A 87 12.32 -1.88 -17.80
N LYS A 88 12.12 -1.32 -19.01
CA LYS A 88 11.21 -0.17 -19.21
C LYS A 88 9.76 -0.51 -18.86
N PHE A 89 9.32 -1.71 -19.18
CA PHE A 89 7.96 -2.12 -18.86
C PHE A 89 7.78 -2.36 -17.36
N GLU A 90 8.74 -3.01 -16.68
CA GLU A 90 8.72 -3.17 -15.21
C GLU A 90 8.74 -1.81 -14.50
N GLU A 91 9.53 -0.88 -15.00
CA GLU A 91 9.57 0.50 -14.51
C GLU A 91 8.23 1.22 -14.69
N HIS A 92 7.57 1.04 -15.84
CA HIS A 92 6.24 1.59 -16.08
C HIS A 92 5.22 1.07 -15.04
N ILE A 93 5.20 -0.23 -14.74
CA ILE A 93 4.35 -0.82 -13.71
C ILE A 93 4.66 -0.23 -12.33
N ALA A 94 5.95 -0.08 -12.00
CA ALA A 94 6.38 0.50 -10.73
C ALA A 94 5.95 1.97 -10.60
N ASN A 95 6.02 2.73 -11.68
CA ASN A 95 5.60 4.14 -11.72
C ASN A 95 4.09 4.29 -11.59
N LYS A 96 3.28 3.44 -12.26
CA LYS A 96 1.81 3.41 -12.08
C LYS A 96 1.42 3.16 -10.63
N ARG A 97 2.08 2.19 -9.98
CA ARG A 97 1.84 1.90 -8.55
C ARG A 97 2.22 3.07 -7.66
N ARG A 98 3.38 3.69 -7.92
CA ARG A 98 3.83 4.87 -7.17
C ARG A 98 2.86 6.02 -7.30
N ASP A 99 2.43 6.33 -8.52
CA ASP A 99 1.47 7.39 -8.80
C ASP A 99 0.15 7.17 -8.05
N TRP A 100 -0.37 5.93 -8.08
CA TRP A 100 -1.56 5.58 -7.30
C TRP A 100 -1.33 5.78 -5.79
N MET A 101 -0.23 5.26 -5.23
CA MET A 101 0.07 5.41 -3.80
C MET A 101 0.18 6.88 -3.41
N GLU A 102 0.84 7.70 -4.22
CA GLU A 102 1.00 9.14 -3.97
C GLU A 102 -0.36 9.87 -3.95
N LYS A 103 -1.22 9.56 -4.90
CA LYS A 103 -2.57 10.17 -4.99
C LYS A 103 -3.45 9.73 -3.83
N GLU A 104 -3.48 8.42 -3.56
CA GLU A 104 -4.37 7.86 -2.54
C GLU A 104 -3.95 8.26 -1.13
N THR A 105 -2.66 8.21 -0.80
CA THR A 105 -2.18 8.69 0.50
C THR A 105 -2.41 10.18 0.70
N LEU A 106 -2.28 11.00 -0.35
CA LEU A 106 -2.59 12.43 -0.28
C LEU A 106 -4.08 12.67 -0.04
N ARG A 107 -4.95 11.91 -0.73
CA ARG A 107 -6.41 11.98 -0.51
C ARG A 107 -6.76 11.68 0.94
N LEU A 108 -6.21 10.58 1.49
CA LEU A 108 -6.49 10.15 2.86
C LEU A 108 -6.05 11.19 3.90
N VAL A 109 -4.82 11.69 3.83
CA VAL A 109 -4.32 12.67 4.81
C VAL A 109 -4.99 14.04 4.73
N ARG A 110 -5.64 14.36 3.59
CA ARG A 110 -6.44 15.58 3.44
C ARG A 110 -7.87 15.41 3.92
N SER A 111 -8.40 14.18 3.89
CA SER A 111 -9.79 13.90 4.21
C SER A 111 -10.01 13.54 5.68
N TYR A 112 -8.98 13.07 6.40
CA TYR A 112 -9.12 12.56 7.75
C TYR A 112 -8.05 13.12 8.69
N GLU A 113 -8.45 13.38 9.94
CA GLU A 113 -7.54 13.82 11.00
C GLU A 113 -6.79 12.64 11.64
N VAL A 114 -7.41 11.45 11.65
CA VAL A 114 -6.81 10.23 12.20
C VAL A 114 -6.97 9.08 11.22
N ILE A 115 -5.86 8.42 10.91
CA ILE A 115 -5.84 7.21 10.07
C ILE A 115 -5.27 6.05 10.89
N GLY A 116 -6.13 5.09 11.23
CA GLY A 116 -5.75 3.84 11.89
C GLY A 116 -5.25 2.82 10.87
N VAL A 117 -4.10 2.20 11.11
CA VAL A 117 -3.55 1.13 10.26
C VAL A 117 -3.08 -0.06 11.08
N GLU A 118 -3.19 -1.27 10.53
CA GLU A 118 -2.68 -2.47 11.20
C GLU A 118 -1.15 -2.62 11.06
N THR A 119 -0.51 -3.06 12.16
CA THR A 119 0.91 -3.46 12.15
C THR A 119 1.03 -4.90 11.70
N LEU A 120 1.33 -5.13 10.42
CA LEU A 120 1.37 -6.46 9.81
C LEU A 120 2.78 -7.01 9.66
N ASN A 121 2.98 -8.29 9.97
CA ASN A 121 4.18 -9.03 9.62
C ASN A 121 4.12 -9.55 8.17
N LEU A 122 4.22 -8.64 7.20
CA LEU A 122 4.12 -8.98 5.78
C LEU A 122 5.15 -10.02 5.34
N LYS A 123 6.37 -9.99 5.88
CA LYS A 123 7.41 -11.00 5.57
C LYS A 123 6.98 -12.41 5.98
N GLY A 124 6.39 -12.54 7.17
CA GLY A 124 5.83 -13.80 7.63
C GLY A 124 4.65 -14.25 6.77
N MET A 125 3.71 -13.34 6.50
CA MET A 125 2.53 -13.63 5.68
C MET A 125 2.92 -14.07 4.26
N MET A 126 3.92 -13.47 3.63
CA MET A 126 4.40 -13.84 2.29
C MET A 126 5.02 -15.24 2.25
N ARG A 127 5.67 -15.69 3.34
CA ARG A 127 6.29 -17.04 3.39
C ARG A 127 5.27 -18.18 3.37
N PHE A 128 4.11 -17.96 3.98
CA PHE A 128 3.09 -18.98 4.19
C PHE A 128 1.83 -18.81 3.32
N SER A 129 1.78 -17.80 2.47
CA SER A 129 0.60 -17.47 1.67
C SER A 129 0.80 -17.76 0.19
N HIS A 130 -0.18 -18.42 -0.43
CA HIS A 130 -0.31 -18.54 -1.89
C HIS A 130 -0.47 -17.18 -2.58
N ASN A 131 -0.79 -16.12 -1.80
CA ASN A 131 -1.02 -14.76 -2.28
C ASN A 131 0.22 -13.85 -2.22
N ALA A 132 1.43 -14.38 -2.00
CA ALA A 132 2.67 -13.60 -1.88
C ALA A 132 2.88 -12.57 -3.02
N LYS A 133 2.44 -12.90 -4.23
CA LYS A 133 2.50 -11.99 -5.40
C LYS A 133 1.63 -10.75 -5.21
N ASN A 134 0.43 -10.92 -4.64
CA ASN A 134 -0.52 -9.83 -4.40
C ASN A 134 -0.03 -8.94 -3.25
N TYR A 135 0.52 -9.52 -2.17
CA TYR A 135 1.15 -8.74 -1.10
C TYR A 135 2.26 -7.83 -1.61
N ASN A 136 3.10 -8.35 -2.52
CA ASN A 136 4.16 -7.58 -3.15
C ASN A 136 3.59 -6.48 -4.09
N ASP A 137 2.47 -6.74 -4.73
CA ASP A 137 1.86 -5.79 -5.66
C ASP A 137 1.27 -4.57 -4.93
N VAL A 138 0.63 -4.77 -3.79
CA VAL A 138 0.12 -3.67 -2.96
C VAL A 138 1.23 -2.79 -2.39
N SER A 139 2.40 -3.40 -2.04
CA SER A 139 3.53 -2.68 -1.38
C SER A 139 3.10 -1.94 -0.11
N TRP A 140 2.31 -2.60 0.75
CA TRP A 140 1.67 -2.01 1.94
C TRP A 140 2.61 -1.24 2.86
N SER A 141 3.80 -1.79 3.16
CA SER A 141 4.77 -1.08 4.01
C SER A 141 5.16 0.29 3.44
N LYS A 142 5.30 0.38 2.10
CA LYS A 142 5.61 1.64 1.43
C LYS A 142 4.42 2.60 1.46
N PHE A 143 3.21 2.07 1.31
CA PHE A 143 1.98 2.86 1.43
C PHE A 143 1.84 3.48 2.82
N VAL A 144 2.05 2.69 3.89
CA VAL A 144 2.03 3.19 5.27
C VAL A 144 3.13 4.23 5.52
N SER A 145 4.36 3.98 5.02
CA SER A 145 5.45 4.98 5.16
C SER A 145 5.14 6.30 4.45
N LEU A 146 4.44 6.25 3.31
CA LEU A 146 3.98 7.46 2.63
C LEU A 146 2.88 8.19 3.41
N LEU A 147 1.96 7.46 4.05
CA LEU A 147 0.96 8.05 4.94
C LEU A 147 1.63 8.78 6.11
N GLU A 148 2.56 8.12 6.79
CA GLU A 148 3.31 8.72 7.92
C GLU A 148 4.09 9.96 7.48
N TRP A 149 4.77 9.89 6.35
CA TRP A 149 5.52 11.03 5.82
C TRP A 149 4.59 12.20 5.49
N LYS A 150 3.48 11.94 4.80
CA LYS A 150 2.54 13.02 4.41
C LYS A 150 1.76 13.56 5.59
N SER A 151 1.42 12.75 6.57
CA SER A 151 0.70 13.20 7.77
C SER A 151 1.47 14.26 8.55
N ALA A 152 2.82 14.26 8.48
CA ALA A 152 3.66 15.29 9.09
C ALA A 152 3.47 16.69 8.47
N PHE A 153 2.98 16.77 7.21
CA PHE A 153 2.74 18.04 6.49
C PHE A 153 1.25 18.42 6.39
N HIS A 154 0.38 17.57 6.92
CA HIS A 154 -1.06 17.79 6.95
C HIS A 154 -1.55 17.62 8.39
N ASN A 155 -2.66 18.24 8.73
CA ASN A 155 -3.25 18.09 10.07
C ASN A 155 -3.87 16.69 10.26
N CYS A 156 -3.04 15.64 10.15
CA CYS A 156 -3.42 14.24 10.19
C CYS A 156 -2.47 13.46 11.09
N SER A 157 -2.98 12.48 11.84
CA SER A 157 -2.21 11.55 12.66
C SER A 157 -2.39 10.12 12.14
N VAL A 158 -1.29 9.40 11.95
CA VAL A 158 -1.32 7.98 11.61
C VAL A 158 -1.08 7.16 12.85
N VAL A 159 -2.06 6.36 13.25
CA VAL A 159 -2.02 5.49 14.44
C VAL A 159 -1.87 4.04 13.99
N LYS A 160 -0.82 3.37 14.47
CA LYS A 160 -0.61 1.95 14.21
C LYS A 160 -1.18 1.11 15.35
N SER A 161 -1.99 0.11 15.04
CA SER A 161 -2.40 -0.85 16.05
C SER A 161 -1.22 -1.64 16.61
N ASP A 162 -1.33 -2.10 17.85
CA ASP A 162 -0.36 -3.05 18.39
C ASP A 162 -0.34 -4.33 17.55
N LYS A 163 0.83 -4.91 17.36
CA LYS A 163 1.04 -6.14 16.58
C LYS A 163 0.21 -7.33 17.09
N TRP A 164 -0.08 -7.35 18.38
CA TRP A 164 -0.82 -8.41 19.05
C TRP A 164 -2.28 -8.05 19.33
N PHE A 165 -2.71 -6.89 18.84
CA PHE A 165 -4.10 -6.48 18.98
C PHE A 165 -5.02 -7.43 18.24
N ALA A 166 -5.92 -8.06 18.97
CA ALA A 166 -6.81 -9.10 18.45
C ALA A 166 -8.03 -8.48 17.74
N SER A 167 -7.84 -7.61 16.76
CA SER A 167 -8.88 -6.85 16.06
C SER A 167 -10.05 -7.74 15.57
N SER A 168 -9.72 -8.90 15.00
CA SER A 168 -10.72 -9.85 14.50
C SER A 168 -11.54 -10.59 15.57
N GLN A 169 -11.18 -10.49 16.86
CA GLN A 169 -11.85 -11.18 17.97
C GLN A 169 -12.59 -10.23 18.92
N LEU A 170 -12.29 -8.94 18.83
CA LEU A 170 -12.89 -7.93 19.70
C LEU A 170 -14.16 -7.36 19.08
N CYS A 171 -15.23 -7.30 19.88
CA CYS A 171 -16.42 -6.55 19.50
C CYS A 171 -16.12 -5.06 19.57
N SER A 172 -16.34 -4.32 18.48
CA SER A 172 -16.10 -2.87 18.42
C SER A 172 -17.03 -2.08 19.35
N HIS A 173 -18.19 -2.63 19.71
CA HIS A 173 -19.17 -1.95 20.56
C HIS A 173 -18.93 -2.16 22.06
N CYS A 174 -18.62 -3.39 22.49
CA CYS A 174 -18.52 -3.71 23.92
C CYS A 174 -17.15 -4.21 24.39
N GLY A 175 -16.17 -4.35 23.47
CA GLY A 175 -14.83 -4.84 23.79
C GLY A 175 -14.77 -6.34 24.14
N PHE A 176 -15.88 -7.09 24.07
CA PHE A 176 -15.90 -8.53 24.37
C PHE A 176 -15.02 -9.29 23.39
N LYS A 177 -14.11 -10.13 23.92
CA LYS A 177 -13.20 -10.96 23.12
C LYS A 177 -13.79 -12.35 22.85
N ASN A 178 -14.30 -12.56 21.65
CA ASN A 178 -14.82 -13.85 21.21
C ASN A 178 -13.70 -14.70 20.57
N LYS A 179 -13.21 -15.71 21.27
CA LYS A 179 -12.15 -16.61 20.78
C LYS A 179 -12.64 -17.57 19.67
N ALA A 180 -13.94 -17.86 19.60
CA ALA A 180 -14.49 -18.79 18.62
C ALA A 180 -14.37 -18.29 17.17
N VAL A 181 -14.37 -16.94 16.97
CA VAL A 181 -14.23 -16.34 15.63
C VAL A 181 -12.81 -16.50 15.01
N LYS A 182 -11.87 -17.13 15.72
CA LYS A 182 -10.62 -17.61 15.10
C LYS A 182 -10.90 -18.61 13.99
N ASN A 183 -11.92 -19.43 14.16
CA ASN A 183 -12.38 -20.34 13.11
C ASN A 183 -13.22 -19.54 12.10
N LEU A 184 -12.76 -19.51 10.84
CA LEU A 184 -13.42 -18.76 9.76
C LEU A 184 -14.86 -19.23 9.49
N SER A 185 -15.18 -20.50 9.79
CA SER A 185 -16.54 -21.03 9.65
C SER A 185 -17.56 -20.45 10.63
N VAL A 186 -17.09 -19.83 11.72
CA VAL A 186 -17.95 -19.22 12.76
C VAL A 186 -18.20 -17.73 12.48
N ARG A 187 -17.49 -17.15 11.51
CA ARG A 187 -17.71 -15.76 11.11
C ARG A 187 -18.94 -15.68 10.20
N LYS A 188 -20.05 -15.25 10.74
CA LYS A 188 -21.24 -14.85 9.99
C LYS A 188 -21.33 -13.33 9.98
#